data_112987403872fb5abfb1726fa3ad8e67
#
_entry.id   112987403872fb5abfb1726fa3ad8e67
#
_cell.length_a   1.000
_cell.length_b   1.000
_cell.length_c   1.000
_cell.angle_alpha   90.00
_cell.angle_beta   90.00
_cell.angle_gamma   90.00
#
_symmetry.space_group_name_H-M   'P 1'
#
loop_
_entity.id
_entity.type
_entity.pdbx_description
1 polymer ?
#
loop_
_entity_poly.entity_id
_entity_poly.type
_entity_poly.pdbx_seq_one_letter_code
_entity_poly.pdbx_strand_id
1 'polypeptide(L)'
;MKNYPILIWKLSKALLMRIDLPDPVGFAEVFRKTIRIPFDTEVTGITTDSREVQSGDLYVAIAGERVDGHTFLKEVNDQGANCALVNTVSKESTITQIKVDNPVTAIGKVARAWRDQFHIPVIAITGSNGKTSTKELVKHVLSAQYNVHATEGNYNTSIGLPLTLLQLSQVHTASILEMGANQLGDIAELCDIANPTHGIITNIAPAHLEGFGSIETIAETKGALFKKLNNGVSFVNAADHRVNALEVTGERISFGLTPECDFPADLHHEDDGTIT
;
A
#
# COMPACT_ATOMS: atom_id res chain seq x y z
N MET A 1 26.24 25.21 18.53
CA MET A 1 26.23 24.30 17.38
C MET A 1 26.04 22.88 17.90
N LYS A 2 24.83 22.33 17.84
CA LYS A 2 24.54 20.94 18.21
C LYS A 2 24.32 20.17 16.92
N ASN A 3 25.24 19.24 16.62
CA ASN A 3 25.14 18.29 15.52
C ASN A 3 23.93 17.40 15.72
N TYR A 4 23.08 17.31 14.69
CA TYR A 4 22.00 16.33 14.57
C TYR A 4 22.39 15.24 13.55
N PRO A 5 22.98 14.11 13.96
CA PRO A 5 23.28 12.99 13.03
C PRO A 5 22.16 11.93 12.97
N ILE A 6 20.94 12.20 13.48
CA ILE A 6 19.94 11.14 13.68
C ILE A 6 18.95 10.99 12.50
N LEU A 7 18.87 11.96 11.58
CA LEU A 7 17.84 11.95 10.53
C LEU A 7 18.17 11.08 9.30
N ILE A 8 19.46 10.82 9.04
CA ILE A 8 19.88 10.07 7.84
C ILE A 8 19.76 8.55 8.03
N TRP A 9 19.80 8.05 9.27
CA TRP A 9 19.73 6.61 9.58
C TRP A 9 18.31 6.03 9.49
N LYS A 10 17.29 6.85 9.70
CA LYS A 10 15.88 6.41 9.58
C LYS A 10 15.39 6.29 8.13
N LEU A 11 16.00 6.98 7.18
CA LEU A 11 15.64 6.89 5.76
C LEU A 11 16.17 5.64 5.05
N SER A 12 17.22 4.99 5.58
CA SER A 12 17.75 3.76 4.98
C SER A 12 17.01 2.48 5.41
N LYS A 13 16.29 2.50 6.54
CA LYS A 13 15.45 1.36 6.98
C LYS A 13 14.06 1.31 6.31
N ALA A 14 13.67 2.34 5.59
CA ALA A 14 12.33 2.52 5.03
C ALA A 14 12.10 1.79 3.69
N LEU A 15 13.09 1.09 3.15
CA LEU A 15 13.03 0.41 1.85
C LEU A 15 13.29 -1.11 1.93
N LEU A 16 13.45 -1.66 3.11
CA LEU A 16 13.65 -3.09 3.31
C LEU A 16 12.29 -3.78 3.25
N MET A 17 11.96 -4.35 2.09
CA MET A 17 10.63 -4.91 1.83
C MET A 17 10.70 -6.43 1.72
N ARG A 18 10.66 -7.11 2.86
CA ARG A 18 10.44 -8.55 2.96
C ARG A 18 9.19 -8.84 3.77
N ILE A 19 8.41 -9.80 3.34
CA ILE A 19 7.25 -10.32 4.05
C ILE A 19 7.33 -11.84 4.16
N ASP A 20 6.77 -12.39 5.24
CA ASP A 20 6.42 -13.80 5.32
C ASP A 20 5.02 -14.03 4.74
N LEU A 21 4.84 -15.14 4.02
CA LEU A 21 3.54 -15.53 3.49
C LEU A 21 2.77 -16.32 4.57
N PRO A 22 1.56 -15.89 4.95
CA PRO A 22 0.77 -16.60 5.96
C PRO A 22 0.24 -17.94 5.47
N ASP A 23 0.11 -18.11 4.15
CA ASP A 23 -0.33 -19.34 3.49
C ASP A 23 0.47 -19.55 2.19
N PRO A 24 1.66 -20.18 2.26
CA PRO A 24 2.49 -20.46 1.10
C PRO A 24 1.81 -21.31 0.02
N VAL A 25 0.98 -22.27 0.42
CA VAL A 25 0.28 -23.17 -0.51
C VAL A 25 -0.81 -22.41 -1.28
N GLY A 26 -1.64 -21.65 -0.57
CA GLY A 26 -2.66 -20.80 -1.18
C GLY A 26 -2.05 -19.72 -2.09
N PHE A 27 -0.92 -19.12 -1.67
CA PHE A 27 -0.19 -18.19 -2.52
C PHE A 27 0.26 -18.83 -3.83
N ALA A 28 0.88 -20.02 -3.79
CA ALA A 28 1.35 -20.73 -4.99
C ALA A 28 0.20 -21.03 -5.96
N GLU A 29 -0.99 -21.38 -5.45
CA GLU A 29 -2.18 -21.61 -6.25
C GLU A 29 -2.65 -20.33 -6.95
N VAL A 30 -2.76 -19.22 -6.20
CA VAL A 30 -3.16 -17.91 -6.73
C VAL A 30 -2.14 -17.41 -7.76
N PHE A 31 -0.85 -17.54 -7.44
CA PHE A 31 0.23 -17.14 -8.35
C PHE A 31 0.13 -17.87 -9.69
N ARG A 32 0.02 -19.22 -9.70
CA ARG A 32 -0.14 -20.02 -10.92
C ARG A 32 -1.34 -19.59 -11.76
N LYS A 33 -2.49 -19.42 -11.11
CA LYS A 33 -3.74 -19.03 -11.79
C LYS A 33 -3.63 -17.63 -12.41
N THR A 34 -2.96 -16.70 -11.72
CA THR A 34 -2.87 -15.30 -12.11
C THR A 34 -1.82 -15.08 -13.18
N ILE A 35 -0.62 -15.62 -12.99
CA ILE A 35 0.52 -15.41 -13.90
C ILE A 35 0.47 -16.38 -15.10
N ARG A 36 -0.25 -17.51 -14.95
CA ARG A 36 -0.43 -18.55 -15.99
C ARG A 36 0.90 -19.16 -16.45
N ILE A 37 1.83 -19.27 -15.53
CA ILE A 37 3.13 -19.94 -15.72
C ILE A 37 3.19 -21.11 -14.74
N PRO A 38 3.76 -22.26 -15.10
CA PRO A 38 4.01 -23.35 -14.17
C PRO A 38 4.81 -22.82 -12.97
N PHE A 39 4.33 -23.09 -11.78
CA PHE A 39 4.94 -22.63 -10.52
C PHE A 39 4.81 -23.73 -9.49
N ASP A 40 5.80 -24.58 -9.43
CA ASP A 40 5.86 -25.71 -8.50
C ASP A 40 6.89 -25.48 -7.38
N THR A 41 7.42 -24.25 -7.30
CA THR A 41 8.41 -23.86 -6.30
C THR A 41 7.69 -23.46 -5.02
N GLU A 42 8.08 -24.05 -3.91
CA GLU A 42 7.62 -23.63 -2.58
C GLU A 42 8.24 -22.28 -2.24
N VAL A 43 7.38 -21.33 -1.84
CA VAL A 43 7.78 -19.96 -1.46
C VAL A 43 7.21 -19.65 -0.10
N THR A 44 8.07 -19.25 0.86
CA THR A 44 7.68 -18.94 2.24
C THR A 44 7.65 -17.45 2.54
N GLY A 45 8.31 -16.64 1.71
CA GLY A 45 8.34 -15.19 1.81
C GLY A 45 8.57 -14.52 0.47
N ILE A 46 8.42 -13.22 0.44
CA ILE A 46 8.64 -12.38 -0.75
C ILE A 46 9.49 -11.18 -0.36
N THR A 47 10.50 -10.88 -1.16
CA THR A 47 11.31 -9.68 -0.97
C THR A 47 11.64 -8.98 -2.29
N THR A 48 11.77 -7.66 -2.23
CA THR A 48 12.30 -6.81 -3.32
C THR A 48 13.72 -6.31 -3.04
N ASP A 49 14.27 -6.66 -1.86
CA ASP A 49 15.60 -6.24 -1.43
C ASP A 49 16.53 -7.45 -1.31
N SER A 50 17.63 -7.45 -2.09
CA SER A 50 18.60 -8.55 -2.08
C SER A 50 19.26 -8.77 -0.72
N ARG A 51 19.31 -7.76 0.14
CA ARG A 51 19.92 -7.81 1.47
C ARG A 51 19.04 -8.48 2.53
N GLU A 52 17.74 -8.58 2.26
CA GLU A 52 16.71 -9.13 3.18
C GLU A 52 16.27 -10.55 2.79
N VAL A 53 16.89 -11.12 1.75
CA VAL A 53 16.56 -12.48 1.28
C VAL A 53 16.75 -13.49 2.39
N GLN A 54 15.77 -14.36 2.55
CA GLN A 54 15.84 -15.55 3.39
C GLN A 54 15.61 -16.81 2.56
N SER A 55 16.03 -17.95 3.11
CA SER A 55 15.83 -19.24 2.45
C SER A 55 14.34 -19.49 2.19
N GLY A 56 14.01 -19.85 0.96
CA GLY A 56 12.64 -20.10 0.53
C GLY A 56 11.92 -18.88 -0.06
N ASP A 57 12.55 -17.71 -0.15
CA ASP A 57 11.91 -16.50 -0.67
C ASP A 57 11.74 -16.53 -2.19
N LEU A 58 10.68 -15.84 -2.66
CA LEU A 58 10.57 -15.30 -4.00
C LEU A 58 11.21 -13.89 -4.01
N TYR A 59 12.29 -13.74 -4.77
CA TYR A 59 12.87 -12.44 -5.02
C TYR A 59 12.19 -11.75 -6.20
N VAL A 60 11.74 -10.50 -6.04
CA VAL A 60 11.14 -9.69 -7.11
C VAL A 60 12.20 -8.71 -7.61
N ALA A 61 12.78 -9.00 -8.78
CA ALA A 61 13.80 -8.16 -9.38
C ALA A 61 13.18 -6.93 -10.05
N ILE A 62 13.42 -5.76 -9.48
CA ILE A 62 12.89 -4.49 -9.96
C ILE A 62 14.03 -3.68 -10.58
N ALA A 63 13.88 -3.26 -11.83
CA ALA A 63 14.78 -2.30 -12.47
C ALA A 63 14.41 -0.89 -11.99
N GLY A 64 15.17 -0.35 -11.05
CA GLY A 64 15.03 1.01 -10.55
C GLY A 64 15.93 2.00 -11.29
N GLU A 65 15.74 3.29 -11.05
CA GLU A 65 16.52 4.37 -11.68
C GLU A 65 18.01 4.33 -11.35
N ARG A 66 18.38 3.89 -10.16
CA ARG A 66 19.76 3.88 -9.65
C ARG A 66 20.38 2.49 -9.61
N VAL A 67 19.56 1.48 -9.42
CA VAL A 67 20.00 0.10 -9.22
C VAL A 67 19.02 -0.82 -9.93
N ASP A 68 19.55 -1.78 -10.70
CA ASP A 68 18.79 -2.84 -11.33
C ASP A 68 18.84 -4.08 -10.45
N GLY A 69 17.68 -4.52 -9.92
CA GLY A 69 17.53 -5.71 -9.09
C GLY A 69 18.00 -7.01 -9.77
N HIS A 70 18.03 -7.07 -11.11
CA HIS A 70 18.50 -8.24 -11.85
C HIS A 70 20.00 -8.50 -11.64
N THR A 71 20.79 -7.48 -11.28
CA THR A 71 22.22 -7.63 -10.99
C THR A 71 22.51 -8.46 -9.74
N PHE A 72 21.51 -8.65 -8.86
CA PHE A 72 21.65 -9.40 -7.60
C PHE A 72 21.19 -10.87 -7.70
N LEU A 73 20.78 -11.35 -8.87
CA LEU A 73 20.22 -12.72 -9.02
C LEU A 73 21.17 -13.82 -8.54
N LYS A 74 22.49 -13.65 -8.70
CA LYS A 74 23.46 -14.59 -8.17
C LYS A 74 23.53 -14.51 -6.64
N GLU A 75 23.58 -13.30 -6.08
CA GLU A 75 23.66 -13.06 -4.65
C GLU A 75 22.43 -13.65 -3.92
N VAL A 76 21.22 -13.39 -4.41
CA VAL A 76 19.98 -13.88 -3.81
C VAL A 76 19.85 -15.40 -3.92
N ASN A 77 20.40 -16.02 -4.98
CA ASN A 77 20.51 -17.47 -5.09
C ASN A 77 21.44 -18.05 -4.01
N ASP A 78 22.60 -17.43 -3.80
CA ASP A 78 23.58 -17.86 -2.80
C ASP A 78 23.05 -17.69 -1.37
N GLN A 79 22.11 -16.75 -1.14
CA GLN A 79 21.40 -16.54 0.12
C GLN A 79 20.22 -17.50 0.32
N GLY A 80 19.84 -18.30 -0.69
CA GLY A 80 18.84 -19.35 -0.59
C GLY A 80 17.44 -18.95 -1.05
N ALA A 81 17.29 -17.88 -1.84
CA ALA A 81 16.02 -17.63 -2.53
C ALA A 81 15.66 -18.82 -3.44
N ASN A 82 14.40 -19.27 -3.39
CA ASN A 82 13.95 -20.41 -4.19
C ASN A 82 13.68 -20.06 -5.65
N CYS A 83 13.28 -18.83 -5.92
CA CYS A 83 13.04 -18.33 -7.28
C CYS A 83 13.09 -16.80 -7.34
N ALA A 84 13.13 -16.28 -8.58
CA ALA A 84 13.08 -14.85 -8.83
C ALA A 84 12.05 -14.51 -9.92
N LEU A 85 11.25 -13.45 -9.68
CA LEU A 85 10.37 -12.85 -10.66
C LEU A 85 11.16 -11.78 -11.42
N VAL A 86 11.29 -11.94 -12.74
CA VAL A 86 12.19 -11.13 -13.58
C VAL A 86 11.49 -10.66 -14.86
N ASN A 87 11.89 -9.53 -15.42
CA ASN A 87 11.49 -9.17 -16.80
C ASN A 87 12.54 -9.62 -17.83
N THR A 88 13.79 -9.76 -17.41
CA THR A 88 14.90 -10.21 -18.26
C THR A 88 15.61 -11.38 -17.60
N VAL A 89 15.70 -12.50 -18.32
CA VAL A 89 16.39 -13.71 -17.81
C VAL A 89 17.90 -13.52 -17.90
N SER A 90 18.58 -13.72 -16.76
CA SER A 90 20.04 -13.76 -16.68
C SER A 90 20.56 -15.18 -16.84
N LYS A 91 21.61 -15.34 -17.64
CA LYS A 91 22.34 -16.61 -17.79
C LYS A 91 23.44 -16.81 -16.72
N GLU A 92 23.68 -15.79 -15.93
CA GLU A 92 24.76 -15.80 -14.91
C GLU A 92 24.31 -16.35 -13.56
N SER A 93 23.01 -16.59 -13.39
CA SER A 93 22.44 -17.17 -12.17
C SER A 93 21.72 -18.46 -12.46
N THR A 94 21.85 -19.41 -11.54
CA THR A 94 21.18 -20.72 -11.58
C THR A 94 19.83 -20.72 -10.87
N ILE A 95 19.43 -19.62 -10.23
CA ILE A 95 18.12 -19.47 -9.60
C ILE A 95 16.99 -19.73 -10.60
N THR A 96 15.92 -20.36 -10.16
CA THR A 96 14.70 -20.50 -10.97
C THR A 96 14.13 -19.11 -11.29
N GLN A 97 14.11 -18.73 -12.56
CA GLN A 97 13.65 -17.41 -13.00
C GLN A 97 12.29 -17.50 -13.66
N ILE A 98 11.32 -16.76 -13.13
CA ILE A 98 9.97 -16.65 -13.64
C ILE A 98 9.89 -15.35 -14.44
N LYS A 99 9.88 -15.48 -15.77
CA LYS A 99 9.85 -14.32 -16.65
C LYS A 99 8.44 -13.77 -16.80
N VAL A 100 8.29 -12.47 -16.58
CA VAL A 100 7.06 -11.67 -16.81
C VAL A 100 7.42 -10.36 -17.52
N ASP A 101 6.43 -9.67 -18.08
CA ASP A 101 6.67 -8.38 -18.74
C ASP A 101 7.13 -7.29 -17.73
N ASN A 102 6.48 -7.23 -16.57
CA ASN A 102 6.82 -6.31 -15.50
C ASN A 102 6.58 -6.97 -14.13
N PRO A 103 7.64 -7.18 -13.32
CA PRO A 103 7.55 -7.81 -12.01
C PRO A 103 6.63 -7.07 -11.02
N VAL A 104 6.64 -5.73 -11.02
CA VAL A 104 5.79 -4.91 -10.13
C VAL A 104 4.31 -5.11 -10.48
N THR A 105 3.98 -5.01 -11.76
CA THR A 105 2.62 -5.26 -12.24
C THR A 105 2.17 -6.70 -11.98
N ALA A 106 3.07 -7.67 -12.16
CA ALA A 106 2.76 -9.07 -11.93
C ALA A 106 2.43 -9.37 -10.47
N ILE A 107 3.26 -8.87 -9.52
CA ILE A 107 2.99 -9.07 -8.09
C ILE A 107 1.74 -8.30 -7.66
N GLY A 108 1.45 -7.12 -8.23
CA GLY A 108 0.21 -6.38 -8.02
C GLY A 108 -1.03 -7.18 -8.43
N LYS A 109 -0.99 -7.86 -9.59
CA LYS A 109 -2.09 -8.75 -10.03
C LYS A 109 -2.28 -9.94 -9.11
N VAL A 110 -1.19 -10.55 -8.63
CA VAL A 110 -1.24 -11.65 -7.67
C VAL A 110 -1.84 -11.17 -6.34
N ALA A 111 -1.40 -10.02 -5.85
CA ALA A 111 -1.93 -9.41 -4.63
C ALA A 111 -3.42 -9.07 -4.74
N ARG A 112 -3.88 -8.59 -5.91
CA ARG A 112 -5.30 -8.36 -6.18
C ARG A 112 -6.08 -9.68 -6.13
N ALA A 113 -5.62 -10.71 -6.81
CA ALA A 113 -6.29 -12.01 -6.82
C ALA A 113 -6.28 -12.66 -5.42
N TRP A 114 -5.23 -12.43 -4.62
CA TRP A 114 -5.17 -12.83 -3.20
C TRP A 114 -6.19 -12.07 -2.38
N ARG A 115 -6.24 -10.72 -2.49
CA ARG A 115 -7.18 -9.84 -1.82
C ARG A 115 -8.65 -10.24 -2.09
N ASP A 116 -8.97 -10.62 -3.30
CA ASP A 116 -10.34 -10.91 -3.70
C ASP A 116 -10.92 -12.19 -3.05
N GLN A 117 -10.09 -13.00 -2.38
CA GLN A 117 -10.54 -14.14 -1.59
C GLN A 117 -11.11 -13.75 -0.22
N PHE A 118 -10.90 -12.51 0.23
CA PHE A 118 -11.31 -12.03 1.55
C PHE A 118 -12.51 -11.09 1.44
N HIS A 119 -13.64 -11.49 2.01
CA HIS A 119 -14.89 -10.72 2.05
C HIS A 119 -14.97 -9.88 3.33
N ILE A 120 -13.98 -9.02 3.55
CA ILE A 120 -13.85 -8.15 4.71
C ILE A 120 -13.89 -6.68 4.30
N PRO A 121 -14.25 -5.76 5.20
CA PRO A 121 -14.05 -4.33 4.99
C PRO A 121 -12.59 -4.02 4.69
N VAL A 122 -12.34 -3.28 3.60
CA VAL A 122 -11.02 -2.75 3.24
C VAL A 122 -11.11 -1.24 3.15
N ILE A 123 -10.49 -0.57 4.12
CA ILE A 123 -10.51 0.88 4.28
C ILE A 123 -9.22 1.44 3.68
N ALA A 124 -9.33 2.17 2.59
CA ALA A 124 -8.21 2.89 1.99
C ALA A 124 -8.13 4.32 2.51
N ILE A 125 -6.92 4.76 2.89
CA ILE A 125 -6.67 6.08 3.43
C ILE A 125 -5.61 6.78 2.58
N THR A 126 -5.96 7.92 1.99
CA THR A 126 -5.03 8.82 1.30
C THR A 126 -5.18 10.26 1.79
N GLY A 127 -4.36 11.15 1.29
CA GLY A 127 -4.37 12.58 1.60
C GLY A 127 -2.99 13.21 1.47
N SER A 128 -2.89 14.51 1.52
CA SER A 128 -1.61 15.20 1.50
C SER A 128 -0.85 15.00 2.80
N ASN A 129 -1.52 15.17 3.94
CA ASN A 129 -0.96 15.01 5.29
C ASN A 129 -1.88 14.14 6.14
N GLY A 130 -1.36 13.59 7.25
CA GLY A 130 -2.13 12.90 8.28
C GLY A 130 -2.56 11.47 7.93
N LYS A 131 -2.18 10.90 6.80
CA LYS A 131 -2.51 9.51 6.40
C LYS A 131 -2.16 8.48 7.47
N THR A 132 -0.91 8.46 7.90
CA THR A 132 -0.41 7.50 8.90
C THR A 132 -1.08 7.69 10.25
N SER A 133 -1.26 8.94 10.69
CA SER A 133 -1.96 9.23 11.96
C SER A 133 -3.41 8.75 11.91
N THR A 134 -4.12 9.03 10.81
CA THR A 134 -5.50 8.57 10.61
C THR A 134 -5.56 7.05 10.56
N LYS A 135 -4.64 6.40 9.85
CA LYS A 135 -4.52 4.93 9.79
C LYS A 135 -4.37 4.33 11.20
N GLU A 136 -3.45 4.87 12.01
CA GLU A 136 -3.22 4.36 13.37
C GLU A 136 -4.43 4.59 14.29
N LEU A 137 -5.10 5.74 14.20
CA LEU A 137 -6.32 6.01 14.97
C LEU A 137 -7.46 5.06 14.58
N VAL A 138 -7.71 4.89 13.28
CA VAL A 138 -8.75 3.97 12.77
C VAL A 138 -8.42 2.54 13.17
N LYS A 139 -7.14 2.12 13.05
CA LYS A 139 -6.68 0.81 13.51
C LYS A 139 -6.95 0.60 15.00
N HIS A 140 -6.59 1.58 15.83
CA HIS A 140 -6.81 1.51 17.27
C HIS A 140 -8.30 1.31 17.62
N VAL A 141 -9.18 2.12 17.03
CA VAL A 141 -10.63 2.04 17.28
C VAL A 141 -11.21 0.72 16.79
N LEU A 142 -10.90 0.31 15.56
CA LEU A 142 -11.44 -0.91 14.99
C LEU A 142 -10.92 -2.17 15.69
N SER A 143 -9.71 -2.13 16.25
CA SER A 143 -9.14 -3.27 16.99
C SER A 143 -9.91 -3.65 18.26
N ALA A 144 -10.85 -2.82 18.70
CA ALA A 144 -11.76 -3.17 19.78
C ALA A 144 -12.76 -4.30 19.41
N GLN A 145 -13.05 -4.49 18.11
CA GLN A 145 -14.02 -5.47 17.61
C GLN A 145 -13.50 -6.34 16.46
N TYR A 146 -12.46 -5.90 15.75
CA TYR A 146 -11.92 -6.56 14.55
C TYR A 146 -10.48 -7.02 14.78
N ASN A 147 -10.12 -8.11 14.14
CA ASN A 147 -8.71 -8.45 13.95
C ASN A 147 -8.20 -7.69 12.72
N VAL A 148 -7.54 -6.56 12.96
CA VAL A 148 -7.23 -5.57 11.93
C VAL A 148 -5.88 -5.86 11.30
N HIS A 149 -5.88 -6.09 9.98
CA HIS A 149 -4.71 -6.00 9.12
C HIS A 149 -4.47 -4.54 8.73
N ALA A 150 -3.24 -4.07 8.69
CA ALA A 150 -2.96 -2.68 8.30
C ALA A 150 -1.60 -2.53 7.61
N THR A 151 -1.48 -1.51 6.76
CA THR A 151 -0.18 -1.10 6.18
C THR A 151 0.83 -0.82 7.29
N GLU A 152 1.98 -1.45 7.23
CA GLU A 152 3.11 -1.19 8.12
C GLU A 152 4.12 -0.25 7.46
N GLY A 153 4.74 0.61 8.26
CA GLY A 153 5.74 1.55 7.76
C GLY A 153 5.21 2.40 6.59
N ASN A 154 5.94 2.37 5.47
CA ASN A 154 5.64 3.10 4.24
C ASN A 154 5.28 2.17 3.06
N TYR A 155 4.74 0.98 3.33
CA TYR A 155 4.31 0.02 2.30
C TYR A 155 3.03 0.47 1.59
N ASN A 156 3.01 1.72 1.13
CA ASN A 156 1.85 2.45 0.62
C ASN A 156 1.94 2.81 -0.87
N THR A 157 2.86 2.18 -1.61
CA THR A 157 3.13 2.42 -3.04
C THR A 157 2.77 1.18 -3.87
N SER A 158 2.90 1.27 -5.21
CA SER A 158 2.70 0.15 -6.15
C SER A 158 3.61 -1.07 -5.90
N ILE A 159 4.67 -0.91 -5.11
CA ILE A 159 5.54 -2.02 -4.66
C ILE A 159 5.12 -2.50 -3.26
N GLY A 160 4.90 -1.60 -2.32
CA GLY A 160 4.63 -1.94 -0.92
C GLY A 160 3.22 -2.44 -0.66
N LEU A 161 2.21 -1.84 -1.30
CA LEU A 161 0.81 -2.23 -1.13
C LEU A 161 0.54 -3.70 -1.51
N PRO A 162 1.07 -4.23 -2.63
CA PRO A 162 0.97 -5.66 -2.94
C PRO A 162 1.53 -6.55 -1.83
N LEU A 163 2.71 -6.22 -1.31
CA LEU A 163 3.32 -6.99 -0.22
C LEU A 163 2.47 -6.93 1.06
N THR A 164 1.92 -5.77 1.39
CA THR A 164 0.95 -5.64 2.49
C THR A 164 -0.24 -6.56 2.28
N LEU A 165 -0.86 -6.56 1.10
CA LEU A 165 -2.05 -7.39 0.83
C LEU A 165 -1.76 -8.89 0.89
N LEU A 166 -0.59 -9.33 0.48
CA LEU A 166 -0.18 -10.75 0.52
C LEU A 166 0.04 -11.27 1.95
N GLN A 167 0.06 -10.39 2.97
CA GLN A 167 0.03 -10.75 4.38
C GLN A 167 -1.39 -10.95 4.95
N LEU A 168 -2.45 -10.69 4.15
CA LEU A 168 -3.80 -11.04 4.56
C LEU A 168 -3.95 -12.54 4.79
N SER A 169 -4.67 -12.89 5.85
CA SER A 169 -4.96 -14.28 6.22
C SER A 169 -6.39 -14.40 6.76
N GLN A 170 -6.87 -15.62 6.94
CA GLN A 170 -8.23 -15.91 7.41
C GLN A 170 -8.54 -15.38 8.82
N VAL A 171 -7.53 -15.02 9.60
CA VAL A 171 -7.74 -14.44 10.94
C VAL A 171 -8.15 -12.97 10.88
N HIS A 172 -7.87 -12.27 9.79
CA HIS A 172 -8.17 -10.85 9.67
C HIS A 172 -9.64 -10.63 9.30
N THR A 173 -10.29 -9.71 9.99
CA THR A 173 -11.71 -9.38 9.79
C THR A 173 -11.92 -7.95 9.27
N ALA A 174 -10.87 -7.14 9.18
CA ALA A 174 -10.82 -5.85 8.52
C ALA A 174 -9.40 -5.56 8.04
N SER A 175 -9.26 -4.71 7.01
CA SER A 175 -7.96 -4.25 6.51
C SER A 175 -7.95 -2.73 6.33
N ILE A 176 -6.85 -2.08 6.74
CA ILE A 176 -6.65 -0.63 6.61
C ILE A 176 -5.39 -0.40 5.78
N LEU A 177 -5.56 0.23 4.63
CA LEU A 177 -4.50 0.43 3.66
C LEU A 177 -4.19 1.92 3.49
N GLU A 178 -2.97 2.31 3.86
CA GLU A 178 -2.46 3.63 3.52
C GLU A 178 -2.05 3.67 2.05
N MET A 179 -2.48 4.69 1.31
CA MET A 179 -2.16 4.89 -0.11
C MET A 179 -1.40 6.19 -0.32
N GLY A 180 -0.14 6.07 -0.71
CA GLY A 180 0.73 7.18 -1.10
C GLY A 180 0.63 7.47 -2.59
N ALA A 181 0.90 8.73 -2.98
CA ALA A 181 0.97 9.12 -4.39
C ALA A 181 1.99 10.24 -4.58
N ASN A 182 2.73 10.17 -5.69
CA ASN A 182 3.70 11.16 -6.13
C ASN A 182 3.35 11.77 -7.49
N GLN A 183 2.49 11.12 -8.28
CA GLN A 183 2.06 11.54 -9.62
C GLN A 183 0.61 11.18 -9.91
N LEU A 184 0.08 11.74 -11.00
CA LEU A 184 -1.27 11.44 -11.48
C LEU A 184 -1.40 9.95 -11.80
N GLY A 185 -2.51 9.34 -11.33
CA GLY A 185 -2.83 7.94 -11.58
C GLY A 185 -2.44 6.98 -10.46
N ASP A 186 -1.49 7.35 -9.58
CA ASP A 186 -0.99 6.43 -8.53
C ASP A 186 -2.13 5.87 -7.65
N ILE A 187 -3.05 6.73 -7.17
CA ILE A 187 -4.16 6.26 -6.31
C ILE A 187 -5.12 5.36 -7.07
N ALA A 188 -5.37 5.64 -8.35
CA ALA A 188 -6.21 4.77 -9.16
C ALA A 188 -5.60 3.36 -9.31
N GLU A 189 -4.29 3.27 -9.58
CA GLU A 189 -3.55 2.00 -9.64
C GLU A 189 -3.63 1.24 -8.32
N LEU A 190 -3.37 1.92 -7.19
CA LEU A 190 -3.45 1.30 -5.87
C LEU A 190 -4.87 0.81 -5.53
N CYS A 191 -5.91 1.54 -5.95
CA CYS A 191 -7.29 1.10 -5.81
C CYS A 191 -7.59 -0.14 -6.67
N ASP A 192 -7.04 -0.21 -7.88
CA ASP A 192 -7.22 -1.38 -8.76
C ASP A 192 -6.57 -2.64 -8.17
N ILE A 193 -5.49 -2.47 -7.39
CA ILE A 193 -4.84 -3.56 -6.65
C ILE A 193 -5.63 -3.90 -5.37
N ALA A 194 -6.00 -2.91 -4.57
CA ALA A 194 -6.58 -3.12 -3.23
C ALA A 194 -8.07 -3.46 -3.25
N ASN A 195 -8.81 -3.01 -4.27
CA ASN A 195 -10.27 -3.11 -4.34
C ASN A 195 -10.94 -2.67 -3.02
N PRO A 196 -10.75 -1.42 -2.60
CA PRO A 196 -11.27 -0.95 -1.32
C PRO A 196 -12.79 -0.89 -1.30
N THR A 197 -13.37 -1.12 -0.13
CA THR A 197 -14.82 -1.00 0.13
C THR A 197 -15.16 0.32 0.81
N HIS A 198 -14.18 0.95 1.45
CA HIS A 198 -14.32 2.23 2.16
C HIS A 198 -13.12 3.11 1.84
N GLY A 199 -13.33 4.42 1.77
CA GLY A 199 -12.28 5.38 1.48
C GLY A 199 -12.31 6.60 2.39
N ILE A 200 -11.12 7.06 2.80
CA ILE A 200 -10.92 8.28 3.57
C ILE A 200 -9.89 9.14 2.82
N ILE A 201 -10.22 10.39 2.56
CA ILE A 201 -9.25 11.39 2.11
C ILE A 201 -9.09 12.40 3.24
N THR A 202 -7.91 12.42 3.86
CA THR A 202 -7.66 13.25 5.06
C THR A 202 -7.73 14.74 4.74
N ASN A 203 -6.98 15.19 3.73
CA ASN A 203 -6.98 16.57 3.21
C ASN A 203 -6.32 16.65 1.83
N ILE A 204 -6.52 17.77 1.15
CA ILE A 204 -5.87 18.14 -0.11
C ILE A 204 -5.12 19.46 0.08
N ALA A 205 -3.79 19.36 0.23
CA ALA A 205 -2.90 20.51 0.40
C ALA A 205 -1.72 20.42 -0.58
N PRO A 206 -1.02 21.53 -0.86
CA PRO A 206 0.20 21.50 -1.66
C PRO A 206 1.24 20.55 -1.04
N ALA A 207 1.51 19.45 -1.74
CA ALA A 207 2.51 18.45 -1.38
C ALA A 207 3.06 17.83 -2.66
N HIS A 208 4.35 17.53 -2.71
CA HIS A 208 5.00 16.91 -3.88
C HIS A 208 4.71 17.63 -5.21
N LEU A 209 4.71 18.98 -5.19
CA LEU A 209 4.36 19.79 -6.37
C LEU A 209 5.26 19.54 -7.58
N GLU A 210 6.51 19.09 -7.36
CA GLU A 210 7.41 18.69 -8.43
C GLU A 210 6.86 17.53 -9.28
N GLY A 211 6.15 16.59 -8.66
CA GLY A 211 5.53 15.44 -9.35
C GLY A 211 4.10 15.71 -9.85
N PHE A 212 3.33 16.53 -9.14
CA PHE A 212 1.93 16.80 -9.48
C PHE A 212 1.72 18.05 -10.33
N GLY A 213 2.63 19.01 -10.29
CA GLY A 213 2.54 20.29 -11.02
C GLY A 213 1.53 21.27 -10.44
N SER A 214 0.34 20.84 -10.00
CA SER A 214 -0.71 21.70 -9.44
C SER A 214 -1.51 21.05 -8.31
N ILE A 215 -2.25 21.85 -7.55
CA ILE A 215 -3.13 21.34 -6.49
C ILE A 215 -4.38 20.65 -7.07
N GLU A 216 -4.81 21.04 -8.25
CA GLU A 216 -5.90 20.42 -8.99
C GLU A 216 -5.53 18.98 -9.36
N THR A 217 -4.30 18.76 -9.83
CA THR A 217 -3.78 17.41 -10.11
C THR A 217 -3.69 16.56 -8.84
N ILE A 218 -3.32 17.17 -7.69
CA ILE A 218 -3.35 16.48 -6.39
C ILE A 218 -4.78 16.08 -6.03
N ALA A 219 -5.75 16.99 -6.22
CA ALA A 219 -7.17 16.73 -5.94
C ALA A 219 -7.72 15.61 -6.85
N GLU A 220 -7.41 15.65 -8.15
CA GLU A 220 -7.79 14.62 -9.11
C GLU A 220 -7.21 13.27 -8.74
N THR A 221 -5.90 13.23 -8.44
CA THR A 221 -5.21 11.99 -8.07
C THR A 221 -5.82 11.35 -6.83
N LYS A 222 -6.02 12.13 -5.75
CA LYS A 222 -6.57 11.60 -4.50
C LYS A 222 -8.05 11.30 -4.62
N GLY A 223 -8.80 12.10 -5.38
CA GLY A 223 -10.22 11.90 -5.68
C GLY A 223 -10.51 10.60 -6.42
N ALA A 224 -9.52 10.04 -7.12
CA ALA A 224 -9.65 8.73 -7.73
C ALA A 224 -10.04 7.63 -6.72
N LEU A 225 -9.67 7.77 -5.43
CA LEU A 225 -10.12 6.85 -4.38
C LEU A 225 -11.66 6.77 -4.33
N PHE A 226 -12.34 7.91 -4.20
CA PHE A 226 -13.80 7.91 -4.10
C PHE A 226 -14.49 7.41 -5.38
N LYS A 227 -13.91 7.70 -6.56
CA LYS A 227 -14.41 7.20 -7.85
C LYS A 227 -14.26 5.69 -8.01
N LYS A 228 -13.26 5.08 -7.36
CA LYS A 228 -12.94 3.65 -7.47
C LYS A 228 -13.64 2.76 -6.44
N LEU A 229 -14.44 3.32 -5.54
CA LEU A 229 -15.12 2.54 -4.49
C LEU A 229 -16.31 1.70 -4.97
N ASN A 230 -16.78 1.88 -6.22
CA ASN A 230 -17.79 1.03 -6.86
C ASN A 230 -18.99 0.71 -5.93
N ASN A 231 -19.71 1.71 -5.46
CA ASN A 231 -20.81 1.64 -4.46
C ASN A 231 -20.34 1.40 -3.01
N GLY A 232 -19.06 1.58 -2.70
CA GLY A 232 -18.56 1.58 -1.34
C GLY A 232 -18.87 2.89 -0.60
N VAL A 233 -18.29 3.01 0.60
CA VAL A 233 -18.53 4.16 1.50
C VAL A 233 -17.36 5.15 1.45
N SER A 234 -17.64 6.40 1.16
CA SER A 234 -16.70 7.51 1.17
C SER A 234 -16.86 8.34 2.44
N PHE A 235 -15.85 8.35 3.31
CA PHE A 235 -15.78 9.24 4.47
C PHE A 235 -15.15 10.55 4.05
N VAL A 236 -15.97 11.60 3.98
CA VAL A 236 -15.62 12.89 3.41
C VAL A 236 -15.34 13.92 4.51
N ASN A 237 -14.10 14.39 4.59
CA ASN A 237 -13.73 15.51 5.45
C ASN A 237 -14.34 16.83 4.91
N ALA A 238 -15.46 17.25 5.47
CA ALA A 238 -16.15 18.47 5.05
C ALA A 238 -15.45 19.77 5.52
N ALA A 239 -14.51 19.67 6.46
CA ALA A 239 -13.68 20.80 6.87
C ALA A 239 -12.62 21.17 5.80
N ASP A 240 -12.29 20.27 4.89
CA ASP A 240 -11.45 20.56 3.72
C ASP A 240 -12.35 20.80 2.50
N HIS A 241 -12.44 22.06 2.01
CA HIS A 241 -13.31 22.44 0.90
C HIS A 241 -13.01 21.68 -0.41
N ARG A 242 -11.75 21.24 -0.64
CA ARG A 242 -11.38 20.48 -1.82
C ARG A 242 -11.83 19.03 -1.70
N VAL A 243 -11.67 18.40 -0.52
CA VAL A 243 -12.20 17.06 -0.27
C VAL A 243 -13.71 17.06 -0.35
N ASN A 244 -14.35 18.07 0.23
CA ASN A 244 -15.81 18.22 0.22
C ASN A 244 -16.42 18.38 -1.19
N ALA A 245 -15.65 18.95 -2.13
CA ALA A 245 -16.05 19.16 -3.52
C ALA A 245 -15.81 17.94 -4.43
N LEU A 246 -15.17 16.86 -3.94
CA LEU A 246 -14.90 15.68 -4.75
C LEU A 246 -16.20 14.92 -5.07
N GLU A 247 -16.23 14.37 -6.27
CA GLU A 247 -17.28 13.46 -6.71
C GLU A 247 -17.20 12.13 -5.96
N VAL A 248 -18.33 11.64 -5.47
CA VAL A 248 -18.49 10.36 -4.76
C VAL A 248 -19.45 9.49 -5.56
N THR A 249 -19.06 8.24 -5.82
CA THR A 249 -19.87 7.30 -6.63
C THR A 249 -20.75 6.37 -5.80
N GLY A 250 -20.50 6.22 -4.50
CA GLY A 250 -21.24 5.37 -3.58
C GLY A 250 -21.89 6.16 -2.45
N GLU A 251 -21.97 5.55 -1.28
CA GLU A 251 -22.45 6.18 -0.07
C GLU A 251 -21.46 7.26 0.38
N ARG A 252 -21.99 8.42 0.75
CA ARG A 252 -21.23 9.55 1.28
C ARG A 252 -21.54 9.73 2.76
N ILE A 253 -20.54 9.65 3.60
CA ILE A 253 -20.63 9.98 5.04
C ILE A 253 -19.67 11.15 5.29
N SER A 254 -20.21 12.28 5.72
CA SER A 254 -19.44 13.50 5.98
C SER A 254 -19.08 13.63 7.46
N PHE A 255 -17.87 14.12 7.72
CA PHE A 255 -17.41 14.48 9.07
C PHE A 255 -16.66 15.80 9.02
N GLY A 256 -16.65 16.53 10.13
CA GLY A 256 -15.94 17.81 10.20
C GLY A 256 -16.48 18.75 11.24
N LEU A 257 -16.12 20.04 11.14
CA LEU A 257 -16.38 21.07 12.15
C LEU A 257 -17.68 21.86 11.87
N THR A 258 -18.51 21.40 10.94
CA THR A 258 -19.78 22.06 10.60
C THR A 258 -20.96 21.23 11.09
N PRO A 259 -22.03 21.88 11.64
CA PRO A 259 -23.22 21.17 12.11
C PRO A 259 -23.95 20.37 11.05
N GLU A 260 -23.74 20.67 9.77
CA GLU A 260 -24.37 20.02 8.64
C GLU A 260 -23.75 18.68 8.27
N CYS A 261 -22.63 18.30 8.90
CA CYS A 261 -22.01 16.99 8.70
C CYS A 261 -22.85 15.87 9.34
N ASP A 262 -22.78 14.66 8.78
CA ASP A 262 -23.36 13.47 9.40
C ASP A 262 -22.72 13.18 10.76
N PHE A 263 -21.42 13.49 10.89
CA PHE A 263 -20.66 13.40 12.14
C PHE A 263 -19.97 14.73 12.42
N PRO A 264 -20.67 15.72 13.01
CA PRO A 264 -20.06 16.99 13.38
C PRO A 264 -19.14 16.82 14.60
N ALA A 265 -18.09 17.62 14.65
CA ALA A 265 -17.21 17.74 15.80
C ALA A 265 -17.10 19.19 16.24
N ASP A 266 -17.10 19.42 17.55
CA ASP A 266 -16.80 20.71 18.15
C ASP A 266 -15.36 20.72 18.67
N LEU A 267 -14.67 21.85 18.44
CA LEU A 267 -13.32 22.06 18.97
C LEU A 267 -13.40 23.03 20.15
N HIS A 268 -13.01 22.56 21.31
CA HIS A 268 -12.84 23.39 22.48
C HIS A 268 -11.35 23.61 22.74
N HIS A 269 -10.96 24.88 22.87
CA HIS A 269 -9.61 25.27 23.28
C HIS A 269 -9.61 25.49 24.81
N GLU A 270 -8.84 24.69 25.51
CA GLU A 270 -8.63 24.84 26.95
C GLU A 270 -7.59 25.92 27.24
N ASP A 271 -7.64 26.52 28.42
CA ASP A 271 -6.73 27.59 28.83
C ASP A 271 -5.26 27.15 28.92
N ASP A 272 -4.99 25.85 29.00
CA ASP A 272 -3.65 25.25 28.99
C ASP A 272 -3.09 25.00 27.59
N GLY A 273 -3.87 25.34 26.53
CA GLY A 273 -3.51 25.15 25.15
C GLY A 273 -3.85 23.76 24.61
N THR A 274 -4.52 22.93 25.38
CA THR A 274 -5.07 21.66 24.85
C THR A 274 -6.31 21.90 23.97
N ILE A 275 -6.60 20.96 23.09
CA ILE A 275 -7.78 20.96 22.24
C ILE A 275 -8.58 19.70 22.57
N THR A 276 -9.84 19.86 22.92
CA THR A 276 -10.79 18.79 23.20
C THR A 276 -11.98 18.84 22.23
#